data_4772b847ebd1aefc0e95a41f628c9891
#
_entry.id   4772b847ebd1aefc0e95a41f628c9891
#
_cell.length_a   1.000
_cell.length_b   1.000
_cell.length_c   1.000
_cell.angle_alpha   90.00
_cell.angle_beta   90.00
_cell.angle_gamma   90.00
#
_symmetry.space_group_name_H-M   'P 1'
#
loop_
_entity.id
_entity.type
_entity.pdbx_description
1 polymer ?
#
loop_
_entity_poly.entity_id
_entity_poly.type
_entity_poly.pdbx_seq_one_letter_code
_entity_poly.pdbx_strand_id
1 'polypeptide(L)'
;YAYAIENYQCYAEALHEVCVMATLNDHPLVDFVAFMRMYSQIAYPLFIWSVWFYRKHNLSEFSLLDFCSYVKLDRVSVYHLERSLESMSRRVRRKLLELERRHPKALEEIEAMKREFAKLGVNEDNTYMFIQGHHIMDSVVMRLLVPVCNVLRRERETEIKELAEHNMQFHNELTSYQRRQLGVDIVLRKHTSYKLSPLYKKLEADIERFLKHI
;
A
#
# COMPACT_ATOMS: atom_id res chain seq x y z
N TYR A 1 6.21 -4.61 14.96
CA TYR A 1 5.23 -5.28 14.10
C TYR A 1 4.52 -4.24 13.23
N ALA A 2 3.86 -4.67 12.14
CA ALA A 2 2.97 -3.80 11.38
C ALA A 2 1.75 -3.38 12.23
N TYR A 3 1.00 -2.37 11.77
CA TYR A 3 -0.14 -1.83 12.50
C TYR A 3 -1.29 -2.85 12.64
N ALA A 4 -1.61 -3.57 11.56
CA ALA A 4 -2.71 -4.53 11.49
C ALA A 4 -2.44 -5.61 10.43
N ILE A 5 -3.31 -6.62 10.32
CA ILE A 5 -3.18 -7.71 9.34
C ILE A 5 -3.22 -7.18 7.89
N GLU A 6 -4.01 -6.14 7.64
CA GLU A 6 -4.13 -5.52 6.32
C GLU A 6 -2.80 -4.96 5.84
N ASN A 7 -1.93 -4.46 6.74
CA ASN A 7 -0.61 -4.00 6.35
C ASN A 7 0.26 -5.15 5.79
N TYR A 8 0.18 -6.34 6.40
CA TYR A 8 0.85 -7.52 5.87
C TYR A 8 0.26 -7.93 4.51
N GLN A 9 -1.08 -7.97 4.38
CA GLN A 9 -1.73 -8.26 3.10
C GLN A 9 -1.35 -7.26 2.00
N CYS A 10 -1.01 -6.04 2.36
CA CYS A 10 -0.52 -4.98 1.46
C CYS A 10 1.00 -4.96 1.29
N TYR A 11 1.71 -6.03 1.65
CA TYR A 11 3.16 -6.14 1.49
C TYR A 11 3.57 -5.98 0.02
N ALA A 12 4.41 -5.00 -0.27
CA ALA A 12 4.66 -4.53 -1.64
C ALA A 12 5.16 -5.62 -2.58
N GLU A 13 6.07 -6.47 -2.10
CA GLU A 13 6.67 -7.57 -2.87
C GLU A 13 5.66 -8.67 -3.23
N ALA A 14 4.53 -8.75 -2.51
CA ALA A 14 3.47 -9.72 -2.78
C ALA A 14 2.38 -9.21 -3.73
N LEU A 15 2.32 -7.89 -4.03
CA LEU A 15 1.22 -7.31 -4.81
C LEU A 15 1.21 -7.75 -6.27
N HIS A 16 2.37 -8.07 -6.85
CA HIS A 16 2.41 -8.64 -8.21
C HIS A 16 1.67 -9.98 -8.26
N GLU A 17 1.90 -10.86 -7.29
CA GLU A 17 1.20 -12.15 -7.22
C GLU A 17 -0.31 -11.98 -7.07
N VAL A 18 -0.77 -10.97 -6.31
CA VAL A 18 -2.19 -10.61 -6.23
C VAL A 18 -2.76 -10.29 -7.62
N CYS A 19 -2.02 -9.53 -8.44
CA CYS A 19 -2.41 -9.25 -9.83
C CYS A 19 -2.50 -10.52 -10.68
N VAL A 20 -1.47 -11.39 -10.60
CA VAL A 20 -1.43 -12.66 -11.33
C VAL A 20 -2.64 -13.53 -10.96
N MET A 21 -2.91 -13.70 -9.67
CA MET A 21 -4.05 -14.49 -9.19
C MET A 21 -5.41 -13.92 -9.61
N ALA A 22 -5.54 -12.58 -9.65
CA ALA A 22 -6.80 -11.91 -10.01
C ALA A 22 -7.07 -11.85 -11.51
N THR A 23 -6.02 -11.89 -12.36
CA THR A 23 -6.12 -11.62 -13.79
C THR A 23 -5.64 -12.75 -14.69
N LEU A 24 -4.94 -13.74 -14.13
CA LEU A 24 -4.27 -14.81 -14.88
C LEU A 24 -3.31 -14.26 -15.95
N ASN A 25 -2.67 -13.13 -15.64
CA ASN A 25 -1.65 -12.47 -16.46
C ASN A 25 -0.47 -12.07 -15.57
N ASP A 26 0.73 -12.53 -15.93
CA ASP A 26 1.96 -12.35 -15.16
C ASP A 26 2.84 -11.19 -15.65
N HIS A 27 2.34 -10.37 -16.58
CA HIS A 27 3.06 -9.22 -17.09
C HIS A 27 3.40 -8.23 -15.95
N PRO A 28 4.69 -7.88 -15.73
CA PRO A 28 5.11 -7.01 -14.63
C PRO A 28 4.90 -5.52 -15.00
N LEU A 29 3.65 -5.10 -15.06
CA LEU A 29 3.26 -3.75 -15.50
C LEU A 29 3.71 -2.63 -14.56
N VAL A 30 3.85 -2.90 -13.26
CA VAL A 30 4.15 -1.92 -12.21
C VAL A 30 5.19 -2.47 -11.24
N ASP A 31 6.19 -1.66 -10.90
CA ASP A 31 7.05 -1.90 -9.76
C ASP A 31 6.35 -1.42 -8.47
N PHE A 32 5.64 -2.36 -7.82
CA PHE A 32 4.93 -2.10 -6.57
C PHE A 32 5.86 -1.73 -5.42
N VAL A 33 7.06 -2.30 -5.39
CA VAL A 33 8.06 -2.03 -4.34
C VAL A 33 8.54 -0.59 -4.43
N ALA A 34 8.95 -0.16 -5.62
CA ALA A 34 9.35 1.23 -5.85
C ALA A 34 8.20 2.20 -5.56
N PHE A 35 6.97 1.88 -5.98
CA PHE A 35 5.80 2.73 -5.74
C PHE A 35 5.52 2.89 -4.23
N MET A 36 5.45 1.79 -3.47
CA MET A 36 5.14 1.83 -2.04
C MET A 36 6.27 2.47 -1.21
N ARG A 37 7.52 2.36 -1.68
CA ARG A 37 8.65 3.10 -1.13
C ARG A 37 8.48 4.60 -1.31
N MET A 38 8.22 5.08 -2.53
CA MET A 38 7.98 6.51 -2.81
C MET A 38 6.77 7.04 -2.04
N TYR A 39 5.68 6.26 -1.96
CA TYR A 39 4.54 6.60 -1.12
C TYR A 39 4.95 6.80 0.33
N SER A 40 5.72 5.88 0.89
CA SER A 40 6.20 5.92 2.27
C SER A 40 7.08 7.14 2.54
N GLN A 41 8.00 7.46 1.63
CA GLN A 41 8.88 8.63 1.75
C GLN A 41 8.09 9.94 1.80
N ILE A 42 7.01 10.04 1.02
CA ILE A 42 6.12 11.22 1.06
C ILE A 42 5.31 11.25 2.36
N ALA A 43 4.81 10.12 2.83
CA ALA A 43 3.95 10.04 4.01
C ALA A 43 4.72 10.19 5.33
N TYR A 44 5.97 9.73 5.39
CA TYR A 44 6.77 9.62 6.61
C TYR A 44 6.85 10.90 7.45
N PRO A 45 7.20 12.07 6.91
CA PRO A 45 7.29 13.28 7.73
C PRO A 45 5.96 13.61 8.43
N LEU A 46 4.85 13.48 7.71
CA LEU A 46 3.53 13.76 8.26
C LEU A 46 3.07 12.66 9.25
N PHE A 47 3.50 11.41 9.03
CA PHE A 47 3.29 10.31 9.96
C PHE A 47 3.94 10.60 11.31
N ILE A 48 5.18 11.07 11.34
CA ILE A 48 5.87 11.47 12.59
C ILE A 48 5.08 12.56 13.31
N TRP A 49 4.60 13.58 12.61
CA TRP A 49 3.75 14.62 13.18
C TRP A 49 2.46 14.02 13.77
N SER A 50 1.79 13.09 13.09
CA SER A 50 0.57 12.47 13.61
C SER A 50 0.82 11.73 14.92
N VAL A 51 1.95 11.02 15.04
CA VAL A 51 2.34 10.33 16.27
C VAL A 51 2.73 11.35 17.36
N TRP A 52 3.36 12.46 17.02
CA TRP A 52 3.67 13.52 17.98
C TRP A 52 2.39 14.08 18.61
N PHE A 53 1.38 14.43 17.80
CA PHE A 53 0.08 14.88 18.31
C PHE A 53 -0.62 13.83 19.17
N TYR A 54 -0.54 12.56 18.78
CA TYR A 54 -1.05 11.46 19.59
C TYR A 54 -0.36 11.39 20.96
N ARG A 55 0.96 11.45 21.01
CA ARG A 55 1.74 11.43 22.27
C ARG A 55 1.48 12.67 23.16
N LYS A 56 1.15 13.80 22.56
CA LYS A 56 0.78 15.03 23.27
C LYS A 56 -0.70 15.08 23.69
N HIS A 57 -1.48 14.03 23.37
CA HIS A 57 -2.93 14.00 23.62
C HIS A 57 -3.68 15.17 22.98
N ASN A 58 -3.20 15.71 21.85
CA ASN A 58 -3.77 16.85 21.14
C ASN A 58 -4.38 16.44 19.78
N LEU A 59 -5.24 15.42 19.81
CA LEU A 59 -5.89 14.88 18.61
C LEU A 59 -6.95 15.83 18.02
N SER A 60 -7.39 16.84 18.77
CA SER A 60 -8.32 17.87 18.27
C SER A 60 -7.68 18.78 17.22
N GLU A 61 -6.35 18.93 17.23
CA GLU A 61 -5.63 19.78 16.28
C GLU A 61 -5.19 18.99 15.03
N PHE A 62 -4.77 17.75 15.21
CA PHE A 62 -4.41 16.86 14.10
C PHE A 62 -4.66 15.40 14.48
N SER A 63 -5.77 14.88 13.99
CA SER A 63 -6.22 13.51 14.26
C SER A 63 -5.61 12.50 13.27
N LEU A 64 -5.77 11.20 13.57
CA LEU A 64 -5.44 10.13 12.64
C LEU A 64 -6.27 10.20 11.34
N LEU A 65 -7.54 10.62 11.44
CA LEU A 65 -8.40 10.81 10.26
C LEU A 65 -7.89 11.95 9.37
N ASP A 66 -7.43 13.06 9.99
CA ASP A 66 -6.80 14.15 9.24
C ASP A 66 -5.56 13.64 8.50
N PHE A 67 -4.65 12.96 9.21
CA PHE A 67 -3.47 12.35 8.59
C PHE A 67 -3.86 11.48 7.39
N CYS A 68 -4.78 10.53 7.57
CA CYS A 68 -5.25 9.65 6.51
C CYS A 68 -5.81 10.42 5.30
N SER A 69 -6.49 11.54 5.52
CA SER A 69 -7.02 12.36 4.44
C SER A 69 -5.94 12.98 3.55
N TYR A 70 -4.78 13.29 4.12
CA TYR A 70 -3.63 13.85 3.39
C TYR A 70 -2.86 12.80 2.59
N VAL A 71 -2.78 11.56 3.08
CA VAL A 71 -1.96 10.50 2.49
C VAL A 71 -2.72 9.51 1.60
N LYS A 72 -4.02 9.73 1.37
CA LYS A 72 -4.79 8.93 0.41
C LYS A 72 -4.38 9.22 -1.03
N LEU A 73 -4.49 8.23 -1.89
CA LEU A 73 -4.39 8.41 -3.34
C LEU A 73 -5.73 8.88 -3.91
N ASP A 74 -5.69 9.82 -4.86
CA ASP A 74 -6.89 10.28 -5.56
C ASP A 74 -7.21 9.34 -6.73
N ARG A 75 -6.88 9.73 -7.95
CA ARG A 75 -6.97 8.88 -9.15
C ARG A 75 -5.61 8.33 -9.50
N VAL A 76 -5.54 7.03 -9.77
CA VAL A 76 -4.31 6.36 -10.21
C VAL A 76 -4.43 6.07 -11.69
N SER A 77 -3.46 6.56 -12.47
CA SER A 77 -3.25 6.18 -13.86
C SER A 77 -2.05 5.25 -13.93
N VAL A 78 -2.24 4.03 -14.43
CA VAL A 78 -1.18 3.02 -14.51
C VAL A 78 0.02 3.49 -15.34
N TYR A 79 -0.23 4.31 -16.37
CA TYR A 79 0.81 4.86 -17.24
C TYR A 79 1.49 6.13 -16.70
N HIS A 80 0.98 6.70 -15.59
CA HIS A 80 1.46 7.94 -15.00
C HIS A 80 1.34 7.88 -13.45
N LEU A 81 1.88 6.85 -12.84
CA LEU A 81 1.82 6.62 -11.39
C LEU A 81 2.36 7.78 -10.58
N GLU A 82 3.43 8.41 -11.07
CA GLU A 82 4.09 9.56 -10.44
C GLU A 82 3.14 10.74 -10.21
N ARG A 83 2.20 11.00 -11.15
CA ARG A 83 1.20 12.08 -11.00
C ARG A 83 0.28 11.88 -9.81
N SER A 84 -0.03 10.64 -9.46
CA SER A 84 -0.84 10.32 -8.27
C SER A 84 -0.08 10.65 -6.99
N LEU A 85 1.22 10.36 -6.96
CA LEU A 85 2.10 10.67 -5.85
C LEU A 85 2.41 12.17 -5.76
N GLU A 86 2.53 12.89 -6.87
CA GLU A 86 2.70 14.35 -6.87
C GLU A 86 1.53 15.08 -6.21
N SER A 87 0.29 14.67 -6.49
CA SER A 87 -0.89 15.26 -5.86
C SER A 87 -0.87 15.09 -4.34
N MET A 88 -0.56 13.87 -3.88
CA MET A 88 -0.38 13.56 -2.46
C MET A 88 0.78 14.37 -1.86
N SER A 89 1.94 14.40 -2.51
CA SER A 89 3.13 15.12 -2.06
C SER A 89 2.83 16.60 -1.84
N ARG A 90 2.12 17.25 -2.77
CA ARG A 90 1.70 18.65 -2.62
C ARG A 90 0.80 18.89 -1.41
N ARG A 91 -0.16 17.97 -1.14
CA ARG A 91 -1.02 18.07 0.06
C ARG A 91 -0.21 17.91 1.34
N VAL A 92 0.61 16.87 1.40
CA VAL A 92 1.47 16.58 2.57
C VAL A 92 2.41 17.75 2.84
N ARG A 93 3.14 18.23 1.82
CA ARG A 93 4.06 19.36 1.97
C ARG A 93 3.38 20.63 2.49
N ARG A 94 2.19 20.94 1.98
CA ARG A 94 1.42 22.11 2.46
C ARG A 94 1.07 21.97 3.94
N LYS A 95 0.64 20.78 4.35
CA LYS A 95 0.30 20.52 5.75
C LYS A 95 1.53 20.56 6.66
N LEU A 96 2.65 20.02 6.23
CA LEU A 96 3.92 20.09 6.97
C LEU A 96 4.33 21.53 7.24
N LEU A 97 4.36 22.39 6.21
CA LEU A 97 4.70 23.80 6.36
C LEU A 97 3.74 24.55 7.32
N GLU A 98 2.46 24.16 7.33
CA GLU A 98 1.49 24.70 8.29
C GLU A 98 1.84 24.27 9.72
N LEU A 99 2.11 22.97 9.95
CA LEU A 99 2.43 22.44 11.28
C LEU A 99 3.75 22.99 11.83
N GLU A 100 4.79 23.03 11.01
CA GLU A 100 6.09 23.60 11.37
C GLU A 100 5.99 25.08 11.78
N ARG A 101 5.17 25.85 11.06
CA ARG A 101 4.95 27.27 11.40
C ARG A 101 4.15 27.43 12.70
N ARG A 102 3.19 26.55 12.97
CA ARG A 102 2.37 26.62 14.19
C ARG A 102 3.11 26.09 15.42
N HIS A 103 3.98 25.12 15.23
CA HIS A 103 4.68 24.40 16.30
C HIS A 103 6.22 24.42 16.12
N PRO A 104 6.86 25.60 16.03
CA PRO A 104 8.30 25.66 15.78
C PRO A 104 9.15 24.99 16.87
N LYS A 105 8.64 24.98 18.11
CA LYS A 105 9.31 24.31 19.26
C LYS A 105 9.22 22.78 19.20
N ALA A 106 8.33 22.21 18.40
CA ALA A 106 8.19 20.76 18.26
C ALA A 106 9.27 20.13 17.39
N LEU A 107 10.00 20.92 16.59
CA LEU A 107 10.95 20.40 15.59
C LEU A 107 12.05 19.53 16.21
N GLU A 108 12.57 19.90 17.37
CA GLU A 108 13.57 19.09 18.09
C GLU A 108 13.01 17.75 18.56
N GLU A 109 11.76 17.74 19.06
CA GLU A 109 11.06 16.52 19.45
C GLU A 109 10.77 15.63 18.26
N ILE A 110 10.36 16.21 17.12
CA ILE A 110 10.13 15.51 15.84
C ILE A 110 11.41 14.81 15.37
N GLU A 111 12.56 15.50 15.40
CA GLU A 111 13.84 14.89 15.02
C GLU A 111 14.29 13.81 16.02
N ALA A 112 14.02 13.97 17.30
CA ALA A 112 14.27 12.93 18.30
C ALA A 112 13.39 11.69 18.04
N MET A 113 12.12 11.88 17.69
CA MET A 113 11.20 10.78 17.33
C MET A 113 11.63 10.05 16.07
N LYS A 114 12.10 10.74 15.04
CA LYS A 114 12.64 10.07 13.83
C LYS A 114 13.79 9.13 14.19
N ARG A 115 14.72 9.57 15.07
CA ARG A 115 15.82 8.71 15.55
C ARG A 115 15.32 7.53 16.38
N GLU A 116 14.30 7.72 17.20
CA GLU A 116 13.65 6.65 17.95
C GLU A 116 13.04 5.61 17.03
N PHE A 117 12.23 6.04 16.04
CA PHE A 117 11.58 5.14 15.09
C PHE A 117 12.58 4.40 14.22
N ALA A 118 13.65 5.04 13.78
CA ALA A 118 14.72 4.36 13.03
C ALA A 118 15.31 3.18 13.81
N LYS A 119 15.51 3.32 15.14
CA LYS A 119 15.96 2.22 16.02
C LYS A 119 14.94 1.09 16.12
N LEU A 120 13.65 1.38 15.95
CA LEU A 120 12.57 0.40 15.93
C LEU A 120 12.37 -0.22 14.56
N GLY A 121 13.14 0.19 13.55
CA GLY A 121 13.03 -0.28 12.18
C GLY A 121 11.95 0.41 11.35
N VAL A 122 11.38 1.53 11.84
CA VAL A 122 10.42 2.36 11.11
C VAL A 122 11.18 3.51 10.45
N ASN A 123 11.10 3.59 9.13
CA ASN A 123 11.83 4.59 8.35
C ASN A 123 11.01 5.07 7.14
N GLU A 124 11.61 5.91 6.33
CA GLU A 124 10.97 6.52 5.17
C GLU A 124 10.54 5.47 4.11
N ASP A 125 11.22 4.35 3.99
CA ASP A 125 10.93 3.35 2.95
C ASP A 125 9.80 2.39 3.30
N ASN A 126 9.49 2.23 4.60
CA ASN A 126 8.54 1.22 5.07
C ASN A 126 7.35 1.78 5.87
N THR A 127 7.18 3.10 5.89
CA THR A 127 6.14 3.77 6.70
C THR A 127 4.73 3.22 6.43
N TYR A 128 4.42 2.79 5.20
CA TYR A 128 3.11 2.24 4.86
C TYR A 128 2.72 1.03 5.72
N MET A 129 3.70 0.28 6.24
CA MET A 129 3.47 -0.86 7.13
C MET A 129 2.97 -0.45 8.52
N PHE A 130 3.08 0.82 8.89
CA PHE A 130 2.77 1.34 10.23
C PHE A 130 1.60 2.35 10.21
N ILE A 131 1.08 2.68 9.05
CA ILE A 131 -0.15 3.46 8.88
C ILE A 131 -1.36 2.52 9.08
N GLN A 132 -2.50 3.07 9.49
CA GLN A 132 -3.73 2.31 9.70
C GLN A 132 -4.04 1.36 8.54
N GLY A 133 -4.14 0.05 8.83
CA GLY A 133 -4.14 -1.00 7.81
C GLY A 133 -5.27 -0.89 6.80
N HIS A 134 -6.52 -0.70 7.24
CA HIS A 134 -7.64 -0.56 6.31
C HIS A 134 -7.52 0.71 5.44
N HIS A 135 -6.91 1.80 5.96
CA HIS A 135 -6.63 2.98 5.15
C HIS A 135 -5.63 2.66 4.03
N ILE A 136 -4.53 1.97 4.36
CA ILE A 136 -3.54 1.54 3.35
C ILE A 136 -4.20 0.63 2.31
N MET A 137 -4.99 -0.35 2.76
CA MET A 137 -5.67 -1.27 1.86
C MET A 137 -6.63 -0.55 0.91
N ASP A 138 -7.57 0.23 1.45
CA ASP A 138 -8.69 0.77 0.66
C ASP A 138 -8.34 2.07 -0.09
N SER A 139 -7.51 2.92 0.53
CA SER A 139 -7.22 4.26 0.00
C SER A 139 -5.89 4.36 -0.76
N VAL A 140 -5.06 3.30 -0.73
CA VAL A 140 -3.76 3.25 -1.41
C VAL A 140 -3.67 2.02 -2.30
N VAL A 141 -3.61 0.82 -1.72
CA VAL A 141 -3.32 -0.41 -2.46
C VAL A 141 -4.46 -0.78 -3.41
N MET A 142 -5.71 -0.76 -2.98
CA MET A 142 -6.85 -1.02 -3.87
C MET A 142 -6.97 0.05 -4.99
N ARG A 143 -6.62 1.31 -4.69
CA ARG A 143 -6.58 2.38 -5.68
C ARG A 143 -5.53 2.16 -6.76
N LEU A 144 -4.45 1.45 -6.43
CA LEU A 144 -3.39 1.05 -7.34
C LEU A 144 -3.72 -0.25 -8.08
N LEU A 145 -4.11 -1.31 -7.35
CA LEU A 145 -4.32 -2.64 -7.91
C LEU A 145 -5.48 -2.71 -8.91
N VAL A 146 -6.61 -2.06 -8.62
CA VAL A 146 -7.79 -2.16 -9.49
C VAL A 146 -7.50 -1.65 -10.91
N PRO A 147 -6.92 -0.46 -11.13
CA PRO A 147 -6.54 -0.01 -12.47
C PRO A 147 -5.50 -0.92 -13.13
N VAL A 148 -4.49 -1.40 -12.38
CA VAL A 148 -3.46 -2.33 -12.89
C VAL A 148 -4.10 -3.62 -13.38
N CYS A 149 -4.91 -4.26 -12.56
CA CYS A 149 -5.61 -5.49 -12.94
C CYS A 149 -6.55 -5.28 -14.13
N ASN A 150 -7.17 -4.12 -14.26
CA ASN A 150 -8.01 -3.81 -15.42
C ASN A 150 -7.20 -3.71 -16.73
N VAL A 151 -5.96 -3.18 -16.67
CA VAL A 151 -5.06 -3.18 -17.83
C VAL A 151 -4.64 -4.61 -18.17
N LEU A 152 -4.18 -5.38 -17.19
CA LEU A 152 -3.73 -6.77 -17.36
C LEU A 152 -4.84 -7.66 -17.94
N ARG A 153 -6.09 -7.47 -17.52
CA ARG A 153 -7.24 -8.20 -18.10
C ARG A 153 -7.43 -7.87 -19.56
N ARG A 154 -7.37 -6.59 -19.94
CA ARG A 154 -7.51 -6.16 -21.34
C ARG A 154 -6.39 -6.69 -22.22
N GLU A 155 -5.15 -6.71 -21.72
CA GLU A 155 -4.03 -7.32 -22.44
C GLU A 155 -4.30 -8.80 -22.71
N ARG A 156 -4.75 -9.55 -21.70
CA ARG A 156 -5.08 -10.96 -21.85
C ARG A 156 -6.26 -11.21 -22.80
N GLU A 157 -7.30 -10.38 -22.73
CA GLU A 157 -8.45 -10.45 -23.67
C GLU A 157 -8.02 -10.16 -25.12
N THR A 158 -7.07 -9.23 -25.30
CA THR A 158 -6.49 -8.93 -26.62
C THR A 158 -5.69 -10.12 -27.14
N GLU A 159 -4.84 -10.72 -26.31
CA GLU A 159 -4.05 -11.91 -26.66
C GLU A 159 -4.97 -13.09 -27.06
N ILE A 160 -6.04 -13.35 -26.29
CA ILE A 160 -7.03 -14.39 -26.63
C ILE A 160 -7.64 -14.11 -28.00
N LYS A 161 -7.94 -12.84 -28.34
CA LYS A 161 -8.49 -12.46 -29.64
C LYS A 161 -7.50 -12.66 -30.76
N GLU A 162 -6.23 -12.35 -30.57
CA GLU A 162 -5.17 -12.49 -31.56
C GLU A 162 -4.81 -13.96 -31.85
N LEU A 163 -4.89 -14.83 -30.85
CA LEU A 163 -4.57 -16.24 -30.95
C LEU A 163 -5.76 -17.10 -31.48
N ALA A 164 -6.98 -16.56 -31.49
CA ALA A 164 -8.15 -17.30 -31.91
C ALA A 164 -8.19 -17.45 -33.44
N GLU A 165 -8.33 -18.69 -33.94
CA GLU A 165 -8.42 -19.00 -35.36
C GLU A 165 -9.77 -18.57 -35.97
N HIS A 166 -10.83 -18.55 -35.15
CA HIS A 166 -12.17 -18.16 -35.56
C HIS A 166 -13.04 -17.63 -34.41
N ASN A 167 -14.12 -16.93 -34.75
CA ASN A 167 -14.99 -16.26 -33.78
C ASN A 167 -15.55 -17.17 -32.66
N MET A 168 -15.91 -18.40 -32.97
CA MET A 168 -16.46 -19.33 -31.97
C MET A 168 -15.38 -19.67 -30.90
N GLN A 169 -14.15 -19.94 -31.34
CA GLN A 169 -13.04 -20.20 -30.45
C GLN A 169 -12.78 -18.97 -29.54
N PHE A 170 -12.70 -17.79 -30.14
CA PHE A 170 -12.54 -16.53 -29.37
C PHE A 170 -13.60 -16.40 -28.26
N HIS A 171 -14.88 -16.55 -28.59
CA HIS A 171 -15.97 -16.42 -27.60
C HIS A 171 -15.90 -17.48 -26.51
N ASN A 172 -15.55 -18.71 -26.84
CA ASN A 172 -15.42 -19.78 -25.86
C ASN A 172 -14.25 -19.54 -24.89
N GLU A 173 -13.10 -19.16 -25.42
CA GLU A 173 -11.91 -18.89 -24.61
C GLU A 173 -12.07 -17.63 -23.78
N LEU A 174 -12.63 -16.56 -24.33
CA LEU A 174 -12.94 -15.35 -23.58
C LEU A 174 -13.90 -15.62 -22.43
N THR A 175 -14.98 -16.38 -22.69
CA THR A 175 -15.94 -16.75 -21.65
C THR A 175 -15.29 -17.61 -20.56
N SER A 176 -14.44 -18.57 -20.95
CA SER A 176 -13.69 -19.42 -20.03
C SER A 176 -12.72 -18.59 -19.17
N TYR A 177 -12.01 -17.64 -19.77
CA TYR A 177 -11.13 -16.71 -19.08
C TYR A 177 -11.87 -15.85 -18.07
N GLN A 178 -12.95 -15.19 -18.49
CA GLN A 178 -13.74 -14.32 -17.62
C GLN A 178 -14.34 -15.05 -16.41
N ARG A 179 -14.76 -16.30 -16.57
CA ARG A 179 -15.27 -17.13 -15.45
C ARG A 179 -14.22 -17.49 -14.42
N ARG A 180 -12.94 -17.49 -14.79
CA ARG A 180 -11.81 -17.81 -13.88
C ARG A 180 -11.24 -16.60 -13.17
N GLN A 181 -11.61 -15.38 -13.59
CA GLN A 181 -11.16 -14.16 -12.93
C GLN A 181 -11.71 -14.07 -11.51
N LEU A 182 -10.87 -13.56 -10.61
CA LEU A 182 -11.25 -13.29 -9.23
C LEU A 182 -11.32 -11.78 -8.95
N GLY A 183 -12.14 -11.38 -8.00
CA GLY A 183 -12.17 -10.01 -7.50
C GLY A 183 -10.84 -9.64 -6.83
N VAL A 184 -10.29 -8.48 -7.17
CA VAL A 184 -9.00 -8.01 -6.65
C VAL A 184 -9.02 -7.91 -5.12
N ASP A 185 -10.11 -7.42 -4.55
CA ASP A 185 -10.33 -7.31 -3.11
C ASP A 185 -10.35 -8.68 -2.41
N ILE A 186 -10.98 -9.68 -3.04
CA ILE A 186 -11.04 -11.05 -2.53
C ILE A 186 -9.64 -11.67 -2.50
N VAL A 187 -8.89 -11.51 -3.61
CA VAL A 187 -7.52 -12.03 -3.71
C VAL A 187 -6.61 -11.35 -2.70
N LEU A 188 -6.62 -10.00 -2.63
CA LEU A 188 -5.79 -9.24 -1.71
C LEU A 188 -6.03 -9.64 -0.24
N ARG A 189 -7.27 -9.91 0.15
CA ARG A 189 -7.59 -10.32 1.53
C ARG A 189 -7.31 -11.79 1.83
N LYS A 190 -7.18 -12.65 0.81
CA LYS A 190 -7.03 -14.11 0.98
C LYS A 190 -5.65 -14.65 0.64
N HIS A 191 -4.81 -13.91 -0.12
CA HIS A 191 -3.47 -14.38 -0.45
C HIS A 191 -2.62 -14.55 0.81
N THR A 192 -1.60 -15.38 0.72
CA THR A 192 -0.71 -15.70 1.84
C THR A 192 0.75 -15.35 1.59
N SER A 193 1.08 -14.79 0.42
CA SER A 193 2.44 -14.45 0.00
C SER A 193 3.12 -13.44 0.93
N TYR A 194 2.34 -12.62 1.63
CA TYR A 194 2.85 -11.69 2.65
C TYR A 194 3.55 -12.41 3.83
N LYS A 195 3.30 -13.70 4.05
CA LYS A 195 3.97 -14.49 5.09
C LYS A 195 5.47 -14.60 4.86
N LEU A 196 5.93 -14.35 3.62
CA LEU A 196 7.36 -14.28 3.29
C LEU A 196 8.02 -12.99 3.80
N SER A 197 7.25 -11.96 4.18
CA SER A 197 7.80 -10.69 4.65
C SER A 197 8.61 -10.85 5.94
N PRO A 198 9.73 -10.11 6.09
CA PRO A 198 10.55 -10.17 7.30
C PRO A 198 9.77 -9.81 8.58
N LEU A 199 8.85 -8.83 8.48
CA LEU A 199 8.03 -8.42 9.63
C LEU A 199 7.04 -9.52 10.05
N TYR A 200 6.46 -10.24 9.09
CA TYR A 200 5.55 -11.35 9.42
C TYR A 200 6.33 -12.54 10.02
N LYS A 201 7.48 -12.90 9.45
CA LYS A 201 8.35 -13.95 10.03
C LYS A 201 8.80 -13.62 11.45
N LYS A 202 9.08 -12.35 11.73
CA LYS A 202 9.38 -11.91 13.10
C LYS A 202 8.18 -12.12 14.03
N LEU A 203 6.96 -11.77 13.58
CA LEU A 203 5.74 -11.99 14.34
C LEU A 203 5.53 -13.48 14.63
N GLU A 204 5.66 -14.36 13.63
CA GLU A 204 5.54 -15.82 13.81
C GLU A 204 6.56 -16.34 14.83
N ALA A 205 7.83 -15.95 14.70
CA ALA A 205 8.89 -16.38 15.62
C ALA A 205 8.63 -15.92 17.07
N ASP A 206 8.09 -14.73 17.27
CA ASP A 206 7.78 -14.22 18.60
C ASP A 206 6.54 -14.94 19.21
N ILE A 207 5.53 -15.27 18.39
CA ILE A 207 4.39 -16.08 18.81
C ILE A 207 4.85 -17.50 19.21
N GLU A 208 5.66 -18.15 18.39
CA GLU A 208 6.19 -19.49 18.70
C GLU A 208 7.01 -19.51 19.98
N ARG A 209 7.82 -18.46 20.20
CA ARG A 209 8.60 -18.31 21.43
C ARG A 209 7.69 -18.17 22.65
N PHE A 210 6.64 -17.36 22.55
CA PHE A 210 5.66 -17.19 23.61
C PHE A 210 4.95 -18.50 23.95
N LEU A 211 4.50 -19.27 22.95
CA LEU A 211 3.82 -20.55 23.15
C LEU A 211 4.70 -21.65 23.76
N LYS A 212 6.03 -21.57 23.60
CA LYS A 212 6.97 -22.51 24.23
C LYS A 212 7.20 -22.23 25.73
N HIS A 213 6.75 -21.08 26.22
CA HIS A 213 6.92 -20.66 27.64
C HIS A 213 5.62 -20.72 28.44
N ILE A 214 4.53 -21.18 27.81
CA ILE A 214 3.26 -21.54 28.48
C ILE A 214 3.23 -23.03 28.71
#